data_0303378478a6ddfce1a7c1f7a4588807
#
_entry.id   0303378478a6ddfce1a7c1f7a4588807
#
_cell.length_a   1.000
_cell.length_b   1.000
_cell.length_c   1.000
_cell.angle_alpha   90.00
_cell.angle_beta   90.00
_cell.angle_gamma   90.00
#
_symmetry.space_group_name_H-M   'P 1'
#
loop_
_entity.id
_entity.type
_entity.pdbx_description
1 polymer ?
#
loop_
_entity_poly.entity_id
_entity_poly.type
_entity_poly.pdbx_seq_one_letter_code
_entity_poly.pdbx_strand_id
1 'polypeptide(L)'
;MKQEFIDLARYRLEKAKNTLSYARQYINDATLDSTVNRIYYALFYAVNALLITKGLYSSKHSGVRALFNKEIINKGHIEKQWGEFYSDMFDRRQKGDYKDFVKFIFSL
;
A
#
# COMPACT_ATOMS: atom_id res chain seq x y z
N MET A 1 23.75 1.55 -1.72
CA MET A 1 22.74 1.17 -0.71
C MET A 1 23.29 0.02 0.12
N LYS A 2 23.11 0.08 1.44
CA LYS A 2 23.58 -0.99 2.32
C LYS A 2 22.77 -2.25 2.12
N GLN A 3 23.42 -3.40 2.25
CA GLN A 3 22.79 -4.70 2.06
C GLN A 3 21.57 -4.88 2.97
N GLU A 4 21.64 -4.35 4.18
CA GLU A 4 20.53 -4.43 5.16
C GLU A 4 19.26 -3.78 4.63
N PHE A 5 19.39 -2.65 3.94
CA PHE A 5 18.22 -1.98 3.34
C PHE A 5 17.65 -2.77 2.18
N ILE A 6 18.51 -3.41 1.38
CA ILE A 6 18.08 -4.26 0.27
C ILE A 6 17.29 -5.46 0.83
N ASP A 7 17.82 -6.10 1.86
CA ASP A 7 17.20 -7.26 2.47
C ASP A 7 15.85 -6.90 3.10
N LEU A 8 15.79 -5.76 3.78
CA LEU A 8 14.55 -5.29 4.38
C LEU A 8 13.50 -4.94 3.31
N ALA A 9 13.92 -4.30 2.21
CA ALA A 9 13.02 -3.98 1.11
C ALA A 9 12.45 -5.26 0.49
N ARG A 10 13.29 -6.28 0.29
CA ARG A 10 12.82 -7.58 -0.22
C ARG A 10 11.82 -8.23 0.72
N TYR A 11 12.09 -8.19 2.01
CA TYR A 11 11.18 -8.73 3.02
C TYR A 11 9.82 -8.04 2.94
N ARG A 12 9.80 -6.71 2.89
CA ARG A 12 8.55 -5.94 2.80
C ARG A 12 7.80 -6.22 1.50
N LEU A 13 8.52 -6.34 0.39
CA LEU A 13 7.90 -6.64 -0.91
C LEU A 13 7.28 -8.04 -0.91
N GLU A 14 7.98 -9.02 -0.35
CA GLU A 14 7.45 -10.38 -0.24
C GLU A 14 6.20 -10.41 0.65
N LYS A 15 6.22 -9.67 1.74
CA LYS A 15 5.06 -9.53 2.62
C LYS A 15 3.89 -8.89 1.89
N ALA A 16 4.14 -7.89 1.04
CA ALA A 16 3.11 -7.28 0.21
C ALA A 16 2.47 -8.30 -0.73
N LYS A 17 3.28 -9.09 -1.42
CA LYS A 17 2.79 -10.12 -2.34
C LYS A 17 1.95 -11.17 -1.62
N ASN A 18 2.41 -11.65 -0.48
CA ASN A 18 1.69 -12.65 0.31
C ASN A 18 0.36 -12.10 0.82
N THR A 19 0.36 -10.86 1.29
CA THR A 19 -0.85 -10.20 1.78
C THR A 19 -1.88 -10.03 0.66
N LEU A 20 -1.42 -9.66 -0.54
CA LEU A 20 -2.29 -9.54 -1.71
C LEU A 20 -2.88 -10.90 -2.11
N SER A 21 -2.07 -11.95 -2.04
CA SER A 21 -2.52 -13.32 -2.33
C SER A 21 -3.64 -13.74 -1.36
N TYR A 22 -3.50 -13.44 -0.08
CA TYR A 22 -4.55 -13.68 0.90
C TYR A 22 -5.81 -12.90 0.59
N ALA A 23 -5.69 -11.64 0.20
CA ALA A 23 -6.84 -10.81 -0.17
C ALA A 23 -7.62 -11.45 -1.33
N ARG A 24 -6.92 -11.99 -2.33
CA ARG A 24 -7.56 -12.68 -3.46
C ARG A 24 -8.34 -13.90 -3.02
N GLN A 25 -7.82 -14.68 -2.08
CA GLN A 25 -8.50 -15.86 -1.56
C GLN A 25 -9.80 -15.51 -0.85
N TYR A 26 -9.83 -14.37 -0.16
CA TYR A 26 -10.97 -13.95 0.66
C TYR A 26 -12.01 -13.12 -0.09
N ILE A 27 -11.78 -12.83 -1.36
CA ILE A 27 -12.66 -11.95 -2.14
C ILE A 27 -14.12 -12.42 -2.16
N ASN A 28 -14.34 -13.74 -2.14
CA ASN A 28 -15.69 -14.31 -2.24
C ASN A 28 -16.33 -14.60 -0.88
N ASP A 29 -15.55 -14.71 0.18
CA ASP A 29 -16.02 -15.23 1.48
C ASP A 29 -15.87 -14.25 2.63
N ALA A 30 -15.04 -13.21 2.50
CA ALA A 30 -14.77 -12.29 3.57
C ALA A 30 -15.73 -11.11 3.58
N THR A 31 -15.84 -10.47 4.73
CA THR A 31 -16.49 -9.17 4.82
C THR A 31 -15.70 -8.15 4.00
N LEU A 32 -16.38 -7.10 3.53
CA LEU A 32 -15.74 -6.01 2.79
C LEU A 32 -14.59 -5.40 3.61
N ASP A 33 -14.76 -5.28 4.91
CA ASP A 33 -13.75 -4.73 5.82
C ASP A 33 -12.45 -5.51 5.76
N SER A 34 -12.54 -6.85 5.85
CA SER A 34 -11.36 -7.71 5.82
C SER A 34 -10.63 -7.61 4.48
N THR A 35 -11.37 -7.61 3.38
CA THR A 35 -10.79 -7.52 2.05
C THR A 35 -10.06 -6.19 1.84
N VAL A 36 -10.72 -5.08 2.16
CA VAL A 36 -10.13 -3.74 2.00
C VAL A 36 -8.90 -3.59 2.90
N ASN A 37 -9.00 -4.07 4.13
CA ASN A 37 -7.89 -3.98 5.06
C ASN A 37 -6.65 -4.72 4.55
N ARG A 38 -6.82 -5.91 3.97
CA ARG A 38 -5.71 -6.68 3.41
C ARG A 38 -5.11 -6.01 2.18
N ILE A 39 -5.95 -5.47 1.30
CA ILE A 39 -5.46 -4.73 0.12
C ILE A 39 -4.67 -3.50 0.57
N TYR A 40 -5.19 -2.76 1.55
CA TYR A 40 -4.48 -1.61 2.09
C TYR A 40 -3.10 -2.01 2.63
N TYR A 41 -3.01 -3.08 3.42
CA TYR A 41 -1.73 -3.51 3.98
C TYR A 41 -0.77 -4.03 2.92
N ALA A 42 -1.27 -4.67 1.87
CA ALA A 42 -0.42 -5.05 0.74
C ALA A 42 0.23 -3.82 0.11
N LEU A 43 -0.55 -2.77 -0.14
CA LEU A 43 -0.04 -1.50 -0.66
C LEU A 43 0.92 -0.84 0.33
N PHE A 44 0.57 -0.83 1.60
CA PHE A 44 1.40 -0.24 2.65
C PHE A 44 2.79 -0.90 2.69
N TYR A 45 2.85 -2.23 2.65
CA TYR A 45 4.12 -2.94 2.62
C TYR A 45 4.92 -2.66 1.35
N ALA A 46 4.26 -2.59 0.19
CA ALA A 46 4.91 -2.28 -1.07
C ALA A 46 5.50 -0.86 -1.06
N VAL A 47 4.75 0.11 -0.56
CA VAL A 47 5.22 1.50 -0.42
C VAL A 47 6.40 1.56 0.54
N ASN A 48 6.33 0.86 1.68
CA ASN A 48 7.45 0.78 2.61
C ASN A 48 8.70 0.21 1.95
N ALA A 49 8.56 -0.86 1.18
CA ALA A 49 9.68 -1.45 0.45
C ALA A 49 10.35 -0.40 -0.45
N LEU A 50 9.53 0.36 -1.18
CA LEU A 50 10.03 1.41 -2.06
C LEU A 50 10.74 2.52 -1.29
N LEU A 51 10.15 3.00 -0.19
CA LEU A 51 10.75 4.04 0.65
C LEU A 51 12.09 3.58 1.24
N ILE A 52 12.17 2.34 1.69
CA ILE A 52 13.40 1.79 2.25
C ILE A 52 14.53 1.80 1.21
N THR A 53 14.23 1.57 -0.07
CA THR A 53 15.26 1.67 -1.11
C THR A 53 15.83 3.08 -1.25
N LYS A 54 15.10 4.09 -0.78
CA LYS A 54 15.53 5.49 -0.77
C LYS A 54 16.09 5.91 0.58
N GLY A 55 16.21 4.99 1.52
CA GLY A 55 16.67 5.30 2.90
C GLY A 55 15.64 6.07 3.71
N LEU A 56 14.37 5.98 3.34
CA LEU A 56 13.29 6.74 3.98
C LEU A 56 12.45 5.83 4.87
N TYR A 57 11.98 6.38 5.98
CA TYR A 57 11.23 5.61 6.96
C TYR A 57 10.29 6.50 7.75
N SER A 58 9.13 5.96 8.12
CA SER A 58 8.24 6.54 9.11
C SER A 58 7.55 5.42 9.88
N SER A 59 7.39 5.61 11.20
CA SER A 59 6.66 4.67 12.06
C SER A 59 5.15 4.85 11.98
N LYS A 60 4.68 5.95 11.38
CA LYS A 60 3.25 6.27 11.28
C LYS A 60 2.75 6.03 9.87
N HIS A 61 1.54 5.49 9.75
CA HIS A 61 0.89 5.29 8.46
C HIS A 61 0.74 6.61 7.68
N SER A 62 0.37 7.69 8.37
CA SER A 62 0.27 9.02 7.75
C SER A 62 1.61 9.53 7.26
N GLY A 63 2.69 9.24 7.99
CA GLY A 63 4.04 9.60 7.59
C GLY A 63 4.50 8.85 6.35
N VAL A 64 4.16 7.57 6.27
CA VAL A 64 4.46 6.76 5.08
C VAL A 64 3.76 7.33 3.85
N ARG A 65 2.48 7.69 3.97
CA ARG A 65 1.74 8.33 2.87
C ARG A 65 2.39 9.65 2.45
N ALA A 66 2.76 10.48 3.41
CA ALA A 66 3.38 11.78 3.14
C ALA A 66 4.72 11.60 2.42
N LEU A 67 5.56 10.66 2.86
CA LEU A 67 6.83 10.37 2.22
C LEU A 67 6.64 9.81 0.81
N PHE A 68 5.67 8.93 0.62
CA PHE A 68 5.36 8.38 -0.69
C PHE A 68 5.01 9.49 -1.68
N ASN A 69 4.12 10.38 -1.29
CA ASN A 69 3.71 11.49 -2.16
C ASN A 69 4.87 12.47 -2.43
N LYS A 70 5.61 12.85 -1.39
CA LYS A 70 6.69 13.84 -1.50
C LYS A 70 7.90 13.29 -2.27
N GLU A 71 8.36 12.10 -1.91
CA GLU A 71 9.65 11.60 -2.35
C GLU A 71 9.57 10.68 -3.57
N ILE A 72 8.41 10.12 -3.86
CA ILE A 72 8.23 9.18 -4.95
C ILE A 72 7.32 9.76 -6.04
N ILE A 73 6.10 10.13 -5.69
CA ILE A 73 5.10 10.61 -6.65
C ILE A 73 5.47 11.99 -7.21
N ASN A 74 5.71 12.96 -6.31
CA ASN A 74 6.00 14.33 -6.74
C ASN A 74 7.33 14.45 -7.48
N LYS A 75 8.24 13.51 -7.27
CA LYS A 75 9.52 13.45 -8.01
C LYS A 75 9.41 12.68 -9.32
N GLY A 76 8.23 12.19 -9.65
CA GLY A 76 7.99 11.52 -10.92
C GLY A 76 8.48 10.09 -11.04
N HIS A 77 8.83 9.44 -9.92
CA HIS A 77 9.29 8.05 -9.96
C HIS A 77 8.17 7.06 -10.27
N ILE A 78 6.94 7.42 -9.90
CA ILE A 78 5.74 6.62 -10.14
C ILE A 78 4.63 7.58 -10.57
N GLU A 79 3.74 7.13 -11.43
CA GLU A 79 2.65 7.95 -11.96
C GLU A 79 1.75 8.48 -10.84
N LYS A 80 1.29 9.70 -11.01
CA LYS A 80 0.48 10.44 -10.02
C LYS A 80 -0.78 9.68 -9.63
N GLN A 81 -1.39 8.96 -10.54
CA GLN A 81 -2.62 8.21 -10.30
C GLN A 81 -2.45 7.19 -9.16
N TRP A 82 -1.26 6.61 -9.00
CA TRP A 82 -1.00 5.64 -7.94
C TRP A 82 -0.88 6.29 -6.57
N GLY A 83 -0.39 7.52 -6.52
CA GLY A 83 -0.39 8.30 -5.29
C GLY A 83 -1.81 8.64 -4.85
N GLU A 84 -2.66 9.02 -5.79
CA GLU A 84 -4.08 9.30 -5.53
C GLU A 84 -4.80 8.03 -5.06
N PHE A 85 -4.54 6.90 -5.71
CA PHE A 85 -5.11 5.62 -5.33
C PHE A 85 -4.74 5.23 -3.89
N TYR A 86 -3.46 5.34 -3.55
CA TYR A 86 -2.98 5.01 -2.20
C TYR A 86 -3.62 5.91 -1.15
N SER A 87 -3.65 7.22 -1.40
CA SER A 87 -4.26 8.18 -0.47
C SER A 87 -5.75 7.92 -0.29
N ASP A 88 -6.45 7.57 -1.37
CA ASP A 88 -7.86 7.25 -1.31
C ASP A 88 -8.12 5.98 -0.49
N MET A 89 -7.29 4.95 -0.67
CA MET A 89 -7.36 3.74 0.16
C MET A 89 -7.15 4.04 1.63
N PHE A 90 -6.16 4.86 1.93
CA PHE A 90 -5.86 5.27 3.30
C PHE A 90 -7.07 5.93 3.96
N ASP A 91 -7.67 6.89 3.25
CA ASP A 91 -8.80 7.66 3.79
C ASP A 91 -10.04 6.78 3.97
N ARG A 92 -10.37 5.95 2.98
CA ARG A 92 -11.56 5.10 3.03
C ARG A 92 -11.47 4.02 4.08
N ARG A 93 -10.29 3.44 4.27
CA ARG A 93 -10.06 2.47 5.33
C ARG A 93 -10.38 3.06 6.71
N GLN A 94 -10.01 4.31 6.94
CA GLN A 94 -10.27 4.98 8.22
C GLN A 94 -11.76 5.30 8.42
N LYS A 95 -12.46 5.64 7.36
CA LYS A 95 -13.88 6.02 7.42
C LYS A 95 -14.82 4.82 7.47
N GLY A 96 -14.34 3.64 7.13
CA GLY A 96 -15.19 2.45 7.07
C GLY A 96 -16.15 2.43 5.88
N ASP A 97 -15.90 3.27 4.88
CA ASP A 97 -16.75 3.37 3.68
C ASP A 97 -16.08 2.61 2.53
N TYR A 98 -16.38 1.31 2.44
CA TYR A 98 -15.66 0.41 1.55
C TYR A 98 -16.43 -0.01 0.30
N LYS A 99 -17.75 0.16 0.29
CA LYS A 99 -18.60 -0.48 -0.72
C LYS A 99 -18.29 -0.03 -2.14
N ASP A 100 -18.29 1.25 -2.38
CA ASP A 100 -17.99 1.81 -3.71
C ASP A 100 -16.52 1.63 -4.06
N PHE A 101 -15.66 1.64 -3.07
CA PHE A 101 -14.23 1.51 -3.27
C PHE A 101 -13.83 0.11 -3.70
N VAL A 102 -14.46 -0.91 -3.13
CA VAL A 102 -14.23 -2.30 -3.55
C VAL A 102 -14.64 -2.50 -5.00
N LYS A 103 -15.76 -1.90 -5.42
CA LYS A 103 -16.17 -1.92 -6.84
C LYS A 103 -15.13 -1.27 -7.73
N PHE A 104 -14.58 -0.14 -7.30
CA PHE A 104 -13.54 0.56 -8.05
C PHE A 104 -12.29 -0.31 -8.22
N ILE A 105 -11.83 -0.94 -7.14
CA ILE A 105 -10.65 -1.82 -7.16
C ILE A 105 -10.85 -2.97 -8.14
N PHE A 106 -12.02 -3.61 -8.12
CA PHE A 106 -12.30 -4.76 -8.97
C PHE A 106 -12.53 -4.38 -10.42
N SER A 107 -12.70 -3.10 -10.72
CA SER A 107 -12.79 -2.62 -12.11
C SER A 107 -11.43 -2.33 -12.73
N LEU A 108 -10.38 -2.31 -11.92
CA LEU A 108 -9.01 -2.11 -12.43
C LEU A 108 -8.51 -3.36 -13.13
#